data_354bb65a3d64e3a96b94c053a59ac52c
#
_entry.id   354bb65a3d64e3a96b94c053a59ac52c
#
_cell.length_a   1.000
_cell.length_b   1.000
_cell.length_c   1.000
_cell.angle_alpha   90.00
_cell.angle_beta   90.00
_cell.angle_gamma   90.00
#
_symmetry.space_group_name_H-M   'P 1'
#
loop_
_entity.id
_entity.type
_entity.pdbx_description
1 polymer ?
#
loop_
_entity_poly.entity_id
_entity_poly.type
_entity_poly.pdbx_seq_one_letter_code
_entity_poly.pdbx_strand_id
1 'polypeptide(L)'
;MIFFSDFDGTLTLEKRELTREFFDILDLIKKNGDELVIVSGRSVSWGHFFLTHFPLKYCIMEGGGVMIYLDEQGELCQEPLVDQKEIDRLANFTTNFEHHFPRVPMSVDSFGRLTDRAIEFHLMDAEWIREALDFMDKHKINYSKSNVHINFWAGDISKYLGVKKFLEKFYPGMEETDCWFFGDAPNDQSMFESFHNSIGVSNIKHCLHRLEHKPRIILEGDENIGPRGVLNFIKKLHQGAIR
;
A
#
# COMPACT_ATOMS: atom_id res chain seq x y z
N MET A 1 2.49 13.49 -15.13
CA MET A 1 1.64 12.30 -14.80
C MET A 1 1.78 11.99 -13.31
N ILE A 2 0.80 11.25 -12.73
CA ILE A 2 0.91 10.73 -11.37
C ILE A 2 1.02 9.21 -11.44
N PHE A 3 2.04 8.70 -10.77
CA PHE A 3 2.27 7.27 -10.59
C PHE A 3 2.02 6.90 -9.13
N PHE A 4 1.07 6.03 -8.90
CA PHE A 4 0.85 5.36 -7.63
C PHE A 4 1.56 4.01 -7.66
N SER A 5 2.20 3.62 -6.58
CA SER A 5 2.89 2.32 -6.54
C SER A 5 2.83 1.69 -5.16
N ASP A 6 2.56 0.39 -5.11
CA ASP A 6 2.94 -0.40 -3.94
C ASP A 6 4.45 -0.36 -3.75
N PHE A 7 4.90 -0.68 -2.54
CA PHE A 7 6.31 -0.61 -2.20
C PHE A 7 6.98 -2.00 -2.18
N ASP A 8 6.48 -2.93 -1.38
CA ASP A 8 7.10 -4.22 -1.14
C ASP A 8 6.85 -5.20 -2.28
N GLY A 9 7.88 -5.56 -3.04
CA GLY A 9 7.77 -6.41 -4.22
C GLY A 9 7.49 -5.66 -5.51
N THR A 10 7.16 -4.36 -5.45
CA THR A 10 6.90 -3.49 -6.59
C THR A 10 8.01 -2.45 -6.78
N LEU A 11 8.29 -1.61 -5.78
CA LEU A 11 9.44 -0.69 -5.78
C LEU A 11 10.68 -1.28 -5.09
N THR A 12 10.53 -2.43 -4.44
CA THR A 12 11.63 -3.26 -3.91
C THR A 12 11.56 -4.65 -4.50
N LEU A 13 12.59 -5.45 -4.28
CA LEU A 13 12.51 -6.89 -4.52
C LEU A 13 11.74 -7.60 -3.39
N GLU A 14 11.29 -8.83 -3.64
CA GLU A 14 10.58 -9.66 -2.64
C GLU A 14 11.36 -9.81 -1.32
N LYS A 15 12.69 -9.80 -1.38
CA LYS A 15 13.59 -9.81 -0.21
C LYS A 15 13.74 -8.45 0.45
N ARG A 16 12.95 -7.46 0.05
CA ARG A 16 12.94 -6.09 0.58
C ARG A 16 14.21 -5.29 0.31
N GLU A 17 15.02 -5.69 -0.66
CA GLU A 17 16.19 -4.91 -1.06
C GLU A 17 15.80 -3.71 -1.90
N LEU A 18 16.35 -2.55 -1.58
CA LEU A 18 16.36 -1.38 -2.46
C LEU A 18 17.46 -1.56 -3.50
N THR A 19 17.07 -1.68 -4.74
CA THR A 19 18.01 -1.81 -5.86
C THR A 19 18.26 -0.47 -6.51
N ARG A 20 19.24 -0.43 -7.44
CA ARG A 20 19.53 0.79 -8.19
C ARG A 20 18.34 1.28 -8.99
N GLU A 21 17.53 0.37 -9.51
CA GLU A 21 16.34 0.72 -10.30
C GLU A 21 15.33 1.57 -9.52
N PHE A 22 15.23 1.40 -8.19
CA PHE A 22 14.40 2.29 -7.37
C PHE A 22 14.88 3.75 -7.45
N PHE A 23 16.17 3.99 -7.33
CA PHE A 23 16.73 5.33 -7.44
C PHE A 23 16.64 5.87 -8.86
N ASP A 24 16.82 5.02 -9.87
CA ASP A 24 16.65 5.39 -11.28
C ASP A 24 15.18 5.78 -11.57
N ILE A 25 14.19 5.18 -10.90
CA ILE A 25 12.78 5.60 -10.97
C ILE A 25 12.63 7.01 -10.40
N LEU A 26 13.15 7.29 -9.22
CA LEU A 26 13.06 8.61 -8.59
C LEU A 26 13.68 9.69 -9.48
N ASP A 27 14.84 9.42 -10.08
CA ASP A 27 15.51 10.33 -11.00
C ASP A 27 14.67 10.55 -12.27
N LEU A 28 14.07 9.50 -12.82
CA LEU A 28 13.22 9.58 -14.00
C LEU A 28 11.95 10.40 -13.75
N ILE A 29 11.27 10.17 -12.63
CA ILE A 29 10.10 10.91 -12.17
C ILE A 29 10.44 12.40 -12.06
N LYS A 30 11.50 12.73 -11.35
CA LYS A 30 11.96 14.12 -11.18
C LYS A 30 12.31 14.77 -12.52
N LYS A 31 13.01 14.06 -13.40
CA LYS A 31 13.42 14.57 -14.72
C LYS A 31 12.24 14.94 -15.61
N ASN A 32 11.16 14.16 -15.54
CA ASN A 32 9.97 14.38 -16.40
C ASN A 32 8.93 15.30 -15.75
N GLY A 33 9.14 15.78 -14.52
CA GLY A 33 8.17 16.58 -13.78
C GLY A 33 6.91 15.79 -13.40
N ASP A 34 7.05 14.47 -13.24
CA ASP A 34 5.99 13.59 -12.79
C ASP A 34 5.93 13.55 -11.25
N GLU A 35 4.90 12.90 -10.71
CA GLU A 35 4.75 12.65 -9.26
C GLU A 35 4.71 11.14 -9.01
N LEU A 36 5.42 10.67 -7.98
CA LEU A 36 5.35 9.30 -7.48
C LEU A 36 4.76 9.32 -6.08
N VAL A 37 3.68 8.58 -5.87
CA VAL A 37 3.01 8.41 -4.57
C VAL A 37 3.10 6.94 -4.17
N ILE A 38 3.77 6.65 -3.06
CA ILE A 38 3.83 5.31 -2.49
C ILE A 38 2.50 5.01 -1.79
N VAL A 39 1.89 3.86 -2.12
CA VAL A 39 0.62 3.38 -1.53
C VAL A 39 0.87 2.02 -0.89
N SER A 40 1.10 1.99 0.42
CA SER A 40 1.61 0.80 1.10
C SER A 40 0.79 0.41 2.33
N GLY A 41 0.79 -0.89 2.66
CA GLY A 41 0.27 -1.41 3.93
C GLY A 41 1.22 -1.21 5.12
N ARG A 42 2.38 -0.58 4.93
CA ARG A 42 3.32 -0.27 6.01
C ARG A 42 2.79 0.83 6.91
N SER A 43 3.32 0.91 8.14
CA SER A 43 2.93 1.90 9.15
C SER A 43 3.31 3.33 8.75
N VAL A 44 2.69 4.30 9.41
CA VAL A 44 2.98 5.74 9.31
C VAL A 44 4.48 6.05 9.39
N SER A 45 5.22 5.36 10.26
CA SER A 45 6.67 5.56 10.43
C SER A 45 7.47 5.35 9.13
N TRP A 46 7.02 4.44 8.26
CA TRP A 46 7.62 4.26 6.95
C TRP A 46 7.34 5.43 6.00
N GLY A 47 6.15 6.00 6.06
CA GLY A 47 5.82 7.18 5.28
C GLY A 47 6.67 8.38 5.70
N HIS A 48 6.89 8.60 7.00
CA HIS A 48 7.82 9.61 7.51
C HIS A 48 9.24 9.36 6.99
N PHE A 49 9.71 8.11 7.04
CA PHE A 49 11.01 7.75 6.48
C PHE A 49 11.10 8.06 4.98
N PHE A 50 10.06 7.70 4.20
CA PHE A 50 10.06 7.96 2.76
C PHE A 50 10.17 9.44 2.44
N LEU A 51 9.34 10.28 3.07
CA LEU A 51 9.32 11.71 2.77
C LEU A 51 10.53 12.47 3.35
N THR A 52 11.19 11.93 4.37
CA THR A 52 12.41 12.53 4.93
C THR A 52 13.64 12.22 4.08
N HIS A 53 13.70 11.02 3.47
CA HIS A 53 14.93 10.55 2.86
C HIS A 53 14.91 10.42 1.33
N PHE A 54 13.72 10.44 0.72
CA PHE A 54 13.57 10.39 -0.73
C PHE A 54 12.90 11.66 -1.27
N PRO A 55 13.11 12.01 -2.54
CA PRO A 55 12.50 13.19 -3.16
C PRO A 55 11.01 12.94 -3.51
N LEU A 56 10.24 12.56 -2.50
CA LEU A 56 8.81 12.33 -2.56
C LEU A 56 8.07 13.38 -1.75
N LYS A 57 6.85 13.71 -2.14
CA LYS A 57 6.00 14.67 -1.43
C LYS A 57 4.82 14.02 -0.72
N TYR A 58 4.43 12.83 -1.16
CA TYR A 58 3.20 12.17 -0.74
C TYR A 58 3.39 10.68 -0.55
N CYS A 59 2.76 10.14 0.48
CA CYS A 59 2.60 8.70 0.70
C CYS A 59 1.20 8.41 1.23
N ILE A 60 0.65 7.27 0.87
CA ILE A 60 -0.59 6.72 1.42
C ILE A 60 -0.23 5.42 2.13
N MET A 61 -0.42 5.40 3.44
CA MET A 61 0.06 4.34 4.32
C MET A 61 -1.10 3.57 4.94
N GLU A 62 -0.76 2.46 5.61
CA GLU A 62 -1.74 1.60 6.32
C GLU A 62 -2.87 1.14 5.39
N GLY A 63 -2.48 0.70 4.18
CA GLY A 63 -3.42 0.17 3.19
C GLY A 63 -4.42 1.16 2.64
N GLY A 64 -4.19 2.46 2.78
CA GLY A 64 -5.09 3.53 2.36
C GLY A 64 -5.71 4.30 3.52
N GLY A 65 -5.33 3.97 4.76
CA GLY A 65 -5.92 4.56 5.97
C GLY A 65 -5.33 5.90 6.39
N VAL A 66 -4.07 6.21 6.00
CA VAL A 66 -3.38 7.44 6.38
C VAL A 66 -2.65 8.05 5.20
N MET A 67 -2.82 9.34 5.02
CA MET A 67 -2.04 10.13 4.07
C MET A 67 -0.95 10.90 4.81
N ILE A 68 0.27 10.90 4.27
CA ILE A 68 1.39 11.66 4.77
C ILE A 68 1.93 12.50 3.62
N TYR A 69 2.18 13.78 3.88
CA TYR A 69 2.61 14.71 2.84
C TYR A 69 3.48 15.83 3.41
N LEU A 70 4.24 16.48 2.53
CA LEU A 70 4.92 17.74 2.83
C LEU A 70 4.00 18.88 2.43
N ASP A 71 3.76 19.80 3.35
CA ASP A 71 3.02 21.04 3.06
C ASP A 71 3.85 22.05 2.24
N GLU A 72 3.28 23.23 2.00
CA GLU A 72 3.96 24.29 1.24
C GLU A 72 5.24 24.82 1.92
N GLN A 73 5.36 24.64 3.24
CA GLN A 73 6.52 25.01 4.04
C GLN A 73 7.56 23.88 4.10
N GLY A 74 7.23 22.68 3.57
CA GLY A 74 8.05 21.48 3.62
C GLY A 74 7.94 20.73 4.95
N GLU A 75 6.95 21.05 5.78
CA GLU A 75 6.70 20.36 7.04
C GLU A 75 5.91 19.08 6.82
N LEU A 76 6.23 18.05 7.58
CA LEU A 76 5.57 16.76 7.54
C LEU A 76 4.17 16.83 8.17
N CYS A 77 3.16 16.57 7.35
CA CYS A 77 1.77 16.45 7.77
C CYS A 77 1.30 15.00 7.65
N GLN A 78 0.45 14.57 8.57
CA GLN A 78 -0.25 13.29 8.47
C GLN A 78 -1.74 13.48 8.73
N GLU A 79 -2.55 12.73 7.96
CA GLU A 79 -4.01 12.85 8.00
C GLU A 79 -4.64 11.46 7.90
N PRO A 80 -5.39 11.02 8.93
CA PRO A 80 -6.23 9.84 8.82
C PRO A 80 -7.28 10.01 7.73
N LEU A 81 -7.46 8.99 6.90
CA LEU A 81 -8.45 8.98 5.82
C LEU A 81 -9.74 8.26 6.22
N VAL A 82 -9.88 7.94 7.49
CA VAL A 82 -11.07 7.32 8.08
C VAL A 82 -11.62 8.18 9.21
N ASP A 83 -12.89 8.00 9.51
CA ASP A 83 -13.54 8.73 10.60
C ASP A 83 -12.90 8.39 11.96
N GLN A 84 -12.82 9.38 12.84
CA GLN A 84 -12.30 9.20 14.20
C GLN A 84 -13.02 8.09 14.96
N LYS A 85 -14.34 7.93 14.76
CA LYS A 85 -15.14 6.85 15.36
C LYS A 85 -14.62 5.43 15.01
N GLU A 86 -14.08 5.24 13.79
CA GLU A 86 -13.51 3.95 13.39
C GLU A 86 -12.13 3.74 14.01
N ILE A 87 -11.34 4.79 14.16
CA ILE A 87 -10.06 4.75 14.91
C ILE A 87 -10.32 4.37 16.36
N ASP A 88 -11.31 5.00 17.01
CA ASP A 88 -11.68 4.71 18.40
C ASP A 88 -12.24 3.29 18.53
N ARG A 89 -13.03 2.83 17.55
CA ARG A 89 -13.54 1.46 17.49
C ARG A 89 -12.42 0.44 17.37
N LEU A 90 -11.42 0.70 16.51
CA LEU A 90 -10.23 -0.14 16.37
C LEU A 90 -9.43 -0.20 17.68
N ALA A 91 -9.20 0.94 18.33
CA ALA A 91 -8.48 0.99 19.61
C ALA A 91 -9.17 0.17 20.70
N ASN A 92 -10.49 0.33 20.84
CA ASN A 92 -11.29 -0.45 21.78
C ASN A 92 -11.29 -1.95 21.46
N PHE A 93 -11.39 -2.30 20.17
CA PHE A 93 -11.29 -3.69 19.72
C PHE A 93 -9.91 -4.26 20.03
N THR A 94 -8.84 -3.52 19.74
CA THR A 94 -7.47 -3.97 19.98
C THR A 94 -7.24 -4.29 21.46
N THR A 95 -7.68 -3.43 22.37
CA THR A 95 -7.60 -3.70 23.81
C THR A 95 -8.35 -4.97 24.21
N ASN A 96 -9.53 -5.17 23.67
CA ASN A 96 -10.35 -6.38 23.90
C ASN A 96 -9.68 -7.63 23.31
N PHE A 97 -9.13 -7.51 22.12
CA PHE A 97 -8.43 -8.58 21.42
C PHE A 97 -7.19 -9.03 22.19
N GLU A 98 -6.34 -8.12 22.65
CA GLU A 98 -5.15 -8.42 23.44
C GLU A 98 -5.51 -9.06 24.79
N HIS A 99 -6.61 -8.64 25.40
CA HIS A 99 -7.10 -9.27 26.63
C HIS A 99 -7.59 -10.70 26.39
N HIS A 100 -8.29 -10.94 25.27
CA HIS A 100 -8.82 -12.26 24.92
C HIS A 100 -7.74 -13.22 24.40
N PHE A 101 -6.76 -12.68 23.68
CA PHE A 101 -5.65 -13.40 23.08
C PHE A 101 -4.28 -12.89 23.58
N PRO A 102 -3.95 -13.01 24.88
CA PRO A 102 -2.74 -12.40 25.46
C PRO A 102 -1.41 -12.96 24.94
N ARG A 103 -1.47 -14.05 24.15
CA ARG A 103 -0.30 -14.67 23.54
C ARG A 103 -0.17 -14.41 22.04
N VAL A 104 -1.13 -13.74 21.43
CA VAL A 104 -1.04 -13.37 20.01
C VAL A 104 -0.01 -12.26 19.87
N PRO A 105 1.04 -12.46 19.07
CA PRO A 105 2.11 -11.49 18.93
C PRO A 105 1.65 -10.35 18.04
N MET A 106 1.37 -9.19 18.63
CA MET A 106 1.20 -7.96 17.86
C MET A 106 2.52 -7.60 17.17
N SER A 107 2.44 -7.09 15.95
CA SER A 107 3.62 -6.60 15.24
C SER A 107 4.25 -5.44 16.01
N VAL A 108 5.57 -5.39 16.06
CA VAL A 108 6.31 -4.35 16.77
C VAL A 108 6.02 -2.94 16.26
N ASP A 109 5.61 -2.80 15.00
CA ASP A 109 5.22 -1.51 14.41
C ASP A 109 3.75 -1.14 14.67
N SER A 110 2.96 -2.01 15.31
CA SER A 110 1.55 -1.71 15.65
C SER A 110 1.39 -0.49 16.56
N PHE A 111 2.37 -0.20 17.40
CA PHE A 111 2.35 1.00 18.25
C PHE A 111 2.42 2.32 17.47
N GLY A 112 2.99 2.32 16.28
CA GLY A 112 3.05 3.48 15.40
C GLY A 112 1.95 3.55 14.34
N ARG A 113 0.94 2.65 14.41
CA ARG A 113 -0.16 2.59 13.46
C ARG A 113 -1.38 3.34 14.01
N LEU A 114 -2.06 4.06 13.13
CA LEU A 114 -3.25 4.86 13.47
C LEU A 114 -4.54 4.13 13.12
N THR A 115 -4.65 3.64 11.90
CA THR A 115 -5.90 3.20 11.29
C THR A 115 -6.00 1.69 11.08
N ASP A 116 -4.89 0.98 11.24
CA ASP A 116 -4.84 -0.48 11.26
C ASP A 116 -3.98 -1.01 12.40
N ARG A 117 -3.95 -2.32 12.56
CA ARG A 117 -3.02 -3.06 13.44
C ARG A 117 -2.54 -4.28 12.68
N ALA A 118 -1.47 -4.90 13.17
CA ALA A 118 -0.91 -6.10 12.56
C ALA A 118 -0.53 -7.15 13.61
N ILE A 119 -0.73 -8.42 13.29
CA ILE A 119 -0.29 -9.57 14.08
C ILE A 119 0.69 -10.44 13.29
N GLU A 120 1.66 -11.02 14.00
CA GLU A 120 2.73 -11.87 13.46
C GLU A 120 2.23 -13.31 13.33
N PHE A 121 1.40 -13.59 12.32
CA PHE A 121 0.74 -14.89 12.21
C PHE A 121 1.69 -16.08 12.05
N HIS A 122 2.92 -15.87 11.58
CA HIS A 122 3.93 -16.93 11.45
C HIS A 122 4.43 -17.48 12.79
N LEU A 123 4.15 -16.78 13.88
CA LEU A 123 4.42 -17.22 15.25
C LEU A 123 3.21 -17.93 15.90
N MET A 124 2.14 -18.14 15.12
CA MET A 124 0.88 -18.72 15.58
C MET A 124 0.62 -20.05 14.88
N ASP A 125 -0.03 -20.98 15.58
CA ASP A 125 -0.58 -22.18 14.94
C ASP A 125 -1.89 -21.87 14.19
N ALA A 126 -2.31 -22.82 13.36
CA ALA A 126 -3.49 -22.64 12.50
C ALA A 126 -4.80 -22.50 13.28
N GLU A 127 -4.90 -23.09 14.48
CA GLU A 127 -6.08 -23.00 15.31
C GLU A 127 -6.21 -21.61 15.91
N TRP A 128 -5.14 -21.05 16.44
CA TRP A 128 -5.12 -19.67 16.96
C TRP A 128 -5.39 -18.64 15.87
N ILE A 129 -4.85 -18.84 14.68
CA ILE A 129 -5.16 -17.96 13.54
C ILE A 129 -6.65 -17.97 13.28
N ARG A 130 -7.29 -19.15 13.23
CA ARG A 130 -8.73 -19.28 12.98
C ARG A 130 -9.53 -18.58 14.06
N GLU A 131 -9.24 -18.84 15.35
CA GLU A 131 -9.94 -18.21 16.48
C GLU A 131 -9.82 -16.69 16.46
N ALA A 132 -8.63 -16.17 16.14
CA ALA A 132 -8.40 -14.72 16.00
C ALA A 132 -9.24 -14.11 14.87
N LEU A 133 -9.31 -14.77 13.70
CA LEU A 133 -10.11 -14.31 12.57
C LEU A 133 -11.61 -14.39 12.87
N ASP A 134 -12.09 -15.49 13.48
CA ASP A 134 -13.48 -15.63 13.91
C ASP A 134 -13.89 -14.53 14.92
N PHE A 135 -12.96 -14.15 15.78
CA PHE A 135 -13.18 -13.05 16.73
C PHE A 135 -13.25 -11.69 16.02
N MET A 136 -12.41 -11.45 15.02
CA MET A 136 -12.48 -10.24 14.18
C MET A 136 -13.81 -10.17 13.43
N ASP A 137 -14.23 -11.27 12.79
CA ASP A 137 -15.50 -11.36 12.06
C ASP A 137 -16.70 -11.06 12.97
N LYS A 138 -16.74 -11.66 14.17
CA LYS A 138 -17.79 -11.42 15.17
C LYS A 138 -17.90 -9.95 15.55
N HIS A 139 -16.79 -9.21 15.57
CA HIS A 139 -16.74 -7.79 15.92
C HIS A 139 -16.78 -6.87 14.70
N LYS A 140 -16.97 -7.43 13.48
CA LYS A 140 -17.02 -6.70 12.21
C LYS A 140 -15.73 -5.88 11.97
N ILE A 141 -14.59 -6.45 12.33
CA ILE A 141 -13.27 -5.92 12.04
C ILE A 141 -12.78 -6.54 10.75
N ASN A 142 -12.40 -5.71 9.81
CA ASN A 142 -11.82 -6.15 8.54
C ASN A 142 -10.38 -6.62 8.74
N TYR A 143 -9.95 -7.56 7.92
CA TYR A 143 -8.57 -8.02 7.94
C TYR A 143 -8.07 -8.44 6.55
N SER A 144 -6.78 -8.44 6.38
CA SER A 144 -6.09 -8.93 5.19
C SER A 144 -4.82 -9.65 5.58
N LYS A 145 -4.58 -10.81 4.97
CA LYS A 145 -3.37 -11.59 5.18
C LYS A 145 -2.35 -11.28 4.10
N SER A 146 -1.23 -10.70 4.50
CA SER A 146 -0.04 -10.54 3.65
C SER A 146 0.89 -11.76 3.79
N ASN A 147 2.05 -11.71 3.15
CA ASN A 147 3.10 -12.73 3.32
C ASN A 147 3.80 -12.67 4.70
N VAL A 148 3.59 -11.58 5.45
CA VAL A 148 4.29 -11.30 6.71
C VAL A 148 3.31 -11.22 7.89
N HIS A 149 2.23 -10.45 7.74
CA HIS A 149 1.30 -10.11 8.79
C HIS A 149 -0.16 -10.40 8.40
N ILE A 150 -1.02 -10.51 9.41
CA ILE A 150 -2.45 -10.24 9.25
C ILE A 150 -2.68 -8.82 9.74
N ASN A 151 -3.00 -7.92 8.82
CA ASN A 151 -3.42 -6.56 9.14
C ASN A 151 -4.92 -6.55 9.40
N PHE A 152 -5.38 -5.77 10.38
CA PHE A 152 -6.81 -5.63 10.69
C PHE A 152 -7.17 -4.17 11.00
N TRP A 153 -8.40 -3.78 10.64
CA TRP A 153 -8.86 -2.40 10.75
C TRP A 153 -10.38 -2.31 10.92
N ALA A 154 -10.84 -1.15 11.35
CA ALA A 154 -12.25 -0.80 11.40
C ALA A 154 -12.62 0.18 10.27
N GLY A 155 -13.85 0.11 9.77
CA GLY A 155 -14.32 0.96 8.68
C GLY A 155 -13.82 0.57 7.31
N ASP A 156 -14.07 1.43 6.33
CA ASP A 156 -13.70 1.18 4.93
C ASP A 156 -12.31 1.76 4.65
N ILE A 157 -11.32 0.88 4.62
CA ILE A 157 -9.95 1.20 4.24
C ILE A 157 -9.59 0.34 3.03
N SER A 158 -9.09 0.97 1.99
CA SER A 158 -8.45 0.30 0.86
C SER A 158 -7.48 1.25 0.15
N LYS A 159 -6.52 0.69 -0.56
CA LYS A 159 -5.58 1.50 -1.36
C LYS A 159 -6.33 2.41 -2.34
N TYR A 160 -7.38 1.91 -2.98
CA TYR A 160 -8.19 2.69 -3.92
C TYR A 160 -8.89 3.87 -3.24
N LEU A 161 -9.55 3.66 -2.11
CA LEU A 161 -10.20 4.75 -1.37
C LEU A 161 -9.19 5.81 -0.91
N GLY A 162 -8.00 5.39 -0.48
CA GLY A 162 -6.92 6.29 -0.12
C GLY A 162 -6.44 7.14 -1.31
N VAL A 163 -6.22 6.51 -2.46
CA VAL A 163 -5.85 7.19 -3.71
C VAL A 163 -6.94 8.15 -4.16
N LYS A 164 -8.21 7.75 -4.10
CA LYS A 164 -9.33 8.61 -4.45
C LYS A 164 -9.37 9.89 -3.61
N LYS A 165 -9.28 9.75 -2.29
CA LYS A 165 -9.24 10.91 -1.37
C LYS A 165 -8.02 11.80 -1.60
N PHE A 166 -6.87 11.20 -1.93
CA PHE A 166 -5.68 11.93 -2.30
C PHE A 166 -5.90 12.79 -3.56
N LEU A 167 -6.46 12.21 -4.63
CA LEU A 167 -6.76 12.93 -5.86
C LEU A 167 -7.77 14.05 -5.61
N GLU A 168 -8.84 13.79 -4.88
CA GLU A 168 -9.84 14.79 -4.52
C GLU A 168 -9.22 15.99 -3.78
N LYS A 169 -8.24 15.76 -2.92
CA LYS A 169 -7.60 16.82 -2.10
C LYS A 169 -6.55 17.61 -2.86
N PHE A 170 -5.62 16.94 -3.53
CA PHE A 170 -4.44 17.59 -4.11
C PHE A 170 -4.54 17.84 -5.60
N TYR A 171 -5.40 17.12 -6.29
CA TYR A 171 -5.55 17.19 -7.74
C TYR A 171 -7.03 17.21 -8.15
N PRO A 172 -7.84 18.17 -7.62
CA PRO A 172 -9.26 18.24 -7.92
C PRO A 172 -9.49 18.41 -9.42
N GLY A 173 -10.27 17.50 -10.02
CA GLY A 173 -10.56 17.49 -11.45
C GLY A 173 -9.58 16.70 -12.31
N MET A 174 -8.58 16.04 -11.73
CA MET A 174 -7.75 15.07 -12.45
C MET A 174 -8.53 13.77 -12.63
N GLU A 175 -8.56 13.28 -13.86
CA GLU A 175 -9.18 11.98 -14.17
C GLU A 175 -8.23 10.84 -13.79
N GLU A 176 -8.79 9.75 -13.25
CA GLU A 176 -8.00 8.56 -12.91
C GLU A 176 -7.28 7.96 -14.14
N THR A 177 -7.80 8.20 -15.34
CA THR A 177 -7.20 7.80 -16.61
C THR A 177 -5.86 8.48 -16.91
N ASP A 178 -5.55 9.59 -16.25
CA ASP A 178 -4.27 10.30 -16.37
C ASP A 178 -3.23 9.81 -15.35
N CYS A 179 -3.61 8.84 -14.53
CA CYS A 179 -2.81 8.26 -13.48
C CYS A 179 -2.52 6.78 -13.73
N TRP A 180 -1.44 6.26 -13.14
CA TRP A 180 -1.02 4.87 -13.26
C TRP A 180 -0.81 4.25 -11.88
N PHE A 181 -1.13 2.96 -11.73
CA PHE A 181 -0.86 2.22 -10.50
C PHE A 181 -0.03 0.98 -10.78
N PHE A 182 0.98 0.73 -9.94
CA PHE A 182 1.81 -0.48 -9.97
C PHE A 182 1.63 -1.29 -8.69
N GLY A 183 1.47 -2.61 -8.84
CA GLY A 183 1.35 -3.55 -7.73
C GLY A 183 1.77 -4.96 -8.09
N ASP A 184 1.88 -5.84 -7.10
CA ASP A 184 2.35 -7.21 -7.30
C ASP A 184 1.62 -8.27 -6.44
N ALA A 185 0.70 -7.86 -5.56
CA ALA A 185 0.18 -8.75 -4.54
C ALA A 185 -1.35 -8.60 -4.30
N PRO A 186 -2.00 -9.53 -3.55
CA PRO A 186 -3.43 -9.47 -3.28
C PRO A 186 -3.91 -8.24 -2.51
N ASN A 187 -3.05 -7.58 -1.73
CA ASN A 187 -3.39 -6.33 -1.05
C ASN A 187 -3.55 -5.13 -2.01
N ASP A 188 -3.22 -5.31 -3.31
CA ASP A 188 -3.43 -4.33 -4.38
C ASP A 188 -4.78 -4.52 -5.09
N GLN A 189 -5.55 -5.53 -4.72
CA GLN A 189 -6.76 -5.94 -5.44
C GLN A 189 -7.78 -4.82 -5.59
N SER A 190 -7.95 -3.94 -4.59
CA SER A 190 -8.84 -2.80 -4.70
C SER A 190 -8.44 -1.81 -5.81
N MET A 191 -7.13 -1.69 -6.06
CA MET A 191 -6.61 -0.89 -7.19
C MET A 191 -6.81 -1.62 -8.52
N PHE A 192 -6.59 -2.94 -8.56
CA PHE A 192 -6.78 -3.71 -9.78
C PHE A 192 -8.25 -3.78 -10.21
N GLU A 193 -9.17 -3.80 -9.26
CA GLU A 193 -10.61 -3.78 -9.51
C GLU A 193 -11.06 -2.44 -10.12
N SER A 194 -10.66 -1.35 -9.50
CA SER A 194 -11.29 -0.05 -9.71
C SER A 194 -10.44 0.93 -10.52
N PHE A 195 -9.11 0.79 -10.51
CA PHE A 195 -8.22 1.77 -11.15
C PHE A 195 -7.98 1.44 -12.62
N HIS A 196 -8.27 2.43 -13.50
CA HIS A 196 -8.26 2.19 -14.95
C HIS A 196 -6.90 1.71 -15.46
N ASN A 197 -5.82 2.38 -15.10
CA ASN A 197 -4.46 2.06 -15.57
C ASN A 197 -3.68 1.30 -14.51
N SER A 198 -4.08 0.06 -14.21
CA SER A 198 -3.42 -0.79 -13.24
C SER A 198 -2.44 -1.77 -13.90
N ILE A 199 -1.22 -1.82 -13.37
CA ILE A 199 -0.11 -2.62 -13.88
C ILE A 199 0.35 -3.59 -12.79
N GLY A 200 0.42 -4.87 -13.12
CA GLY A 200 1.10 -5.89 -12.35
C GLY A 200 2.53 -6.07 -12.82
N VAL A 201 3.53 -5.86 -11.94
CA VAL A 201 4.92 -6.22 -12.26
C VAL A 201 5.06 -7.75 -12.33
N SER A 202 6.08 -8.27 -13.04
CA SER A 202 6.16 -9.67 -13.46
C SER A 202 6.04 -10.70 -12.31
N ASN A 203 6.48 -10.38 -11.10
CA ASN A 203 6.36 -11.26 -9.93
C ASN A 203 4.91 -11.47 -9.45
N ILE A 204 3.94 -10.66 -9.88
CA ILE A 204 2.51 -10.89 -9.59
C ILE A 204 2.04 -12.28 -10.02
N LYS A 205 2.74 -12.92 -10.98
CA LYS A 205 2.43 -14.26 -11.48
C LYS A 205 2.35 -15.31 -10.37
N HIS A 206 3.11 -15.14 -9.29
CA HIS A 206 3.11 -16.04 -8.14
C HIS A 206 1.79 -16.04 -7.37
N CYS A 207 1.00 -14.98 -7.48
CA CYS A 207 -0.25 -14.82 -6.74
C CYS A 207 -1.49 -14.61 -7.61
N LEU A 208 -1.39 -14.63 -8.95
CA LEU A 208 -2.53 -14.43 -9.87
C LEU A 208 -3.73 -15.36 -9.58
N HIS A 209 -3.47 -16.57 -9.09
CA HIS A 209 -4.52 -17.54 -8.75
C HIS A 209 -5.30 -17.15 -7.47
N ARG A 210 -4.79 -16.21 -6.69
CA ARG A 210 -5.42 -15.67 -5.46
C ARG A 210 -6.14 -14.35 -5.70
N LEU A 211 -6.01 -13.78 -6.91
CA LEU A 211 -6.62 -12.50 -7.26
C LEU A 211 -8.00 -12.73 -7.87
N GLU A 212 -9.00 -12.11 -7.28
CA GLU A 212 -10.35 -12.01 -7.84
C GLU A 212 -10.37 -11.01 -9.00
N HIS A 213 -9.73 -9.85 -8.81
CA HIS A 213 -9.53 -8.82 -9.82
C HIS A 213 -8.05 -8.74 -10.21
N LYS A 214 -7.78 -8.79 -11.51
CA LYS A 214 -6.41 -8.75 -12.06
C LYS A 214 -6.09 -7.35 -12.58
N PRO A 215 -4.82 -6.94 -12.55
CA PRO A 215 -4.44 -5.68 -13.19
C PRO A 215 -4.72 -5.73 -14.70
N ARG A 216 -4.97 -4.58 -15.29
CA ARG A 216 -5.24 -4.48 -16.74
C ARG A 216 -4.05 -4.86 -17.59
N ILE A 217 -2.85 -4.55 -17.12
CA ILE A 217 -1.58 -4.89 -17.78
C ILE A 217 -0.76 -5.74 -16.83
N ILE A 218 -0.29 -6.88 -17.29
CA ILE A 218 0.66 -7.72 -16.56
C ILE A 218 1.96 -7.70 -17.36
N LEU A 219 3.02 -7.20 -16.72
CA LEU A 219 4.34 -7.20 -17.32
C LEU A 219 4.91 -8.62 -17.31
N GLU A 220 5.57 -8.99 -18.38
CA GLU A 220 6.14 -10.33 -18.55
C GLU A 220 7.66 -10.28 -18.59
N GLY A 221 8.29 -11.42 -18.26
CA GLY A 221 9.75 -11.58 -18.31
C GLY A 221 10.44 -11.16 -17.01
N ASP A 222 11.62 -11.73 -16.79
CA ASP A 222 12.44 -11.49 -15.59
C ASP A 222 12.98 -10.05 -15.54
N GLU A 223 13.08 -9.40 -16.69
CA GLU A 223 13.47 -7.99 -16.81
C GLU A 223 12.40 -7.03 -16.28
N ASN A 224 11.21 -7.53 -15.94
CA ASN A 224 10.08 -6.75 -15.42
C ASN A 224 9.68 -7.15 -13.99
N ILE A 225 10.57 -7.80 -13.24
CA ILE A 225 10.38 -8.09 -11.82
C ILE A 225 10.56 -6.81 -11.00
N GLY A 226 9.59 -6.51 -10.13
CA GLY A 226 9.65 -5.43 -9.15
C GLY A 226 10.03 -4.07 -9.75
N PRO A 227 10.99 -3.34 -9.14
CA PRO A 227 11.35 -1.98 -9.54
C PRO A 227 11.85 -1.90 -10.99
N ARG A 228 12.43 -2.98 -11.54
CA ARG A 228 12.84 -3.01 -12.93
C ARG A 228 11.65 -2.94 -13.88
N GLY A 229 10.55 -3.64 -13.55
CA GLY A 229 9.31 -3.57 -14.32
C GLY A 229 8.70 -2.17 -14.31
N VAL A 230 8.64 -1.53 -13.14
CA VAL A 230 8.17 -0.15 -13.00
C VAL A 230 9.02 0.80 -13.85
N LEU A 231 10.35 0.73 -13.73
CA LEU A 231 11.29 1.56 -14.49
C LEU A 231 11.12 1.40 -16.00
N ASN A 232 11.06 0.15 -16.48
CA ASN A 232 10.91 -0.16 -17.89
C ASN A 232 9.57 0.35 -18.45
N PHE A 233 8.49 0.21 -17.69
CA PHE A 233 7.18 0.69 -18.09
C PHE A 233 7.17 2.23 -18.21
N ILE A 234 7.64 2.95 -17.20
CA ILE A 234 7.69 4.41 -17.21
C ILE A 234 8.54 4.92 -18.39
N LYS A 235 9.69 4.30 -18.66
CA LYS A 235 10.52 4.64 -19.84
C LYS A 235 9.77 4.49 -21.16
N LYS A 236 9.05 3.37 -21.35
CA LYS A 236 8.28 3.10 -22.57
C LYS A 236 7.10 4.07 -22.72
N LEU A 237 6.44 4.42 -21.62
CA LEU A 237 5.34 5.38 -21.61
C LEU A 237 5.82 6.76 -22.08
N HIS A 238 6.94 7.27 -21.54
CA HIS A 238 7.52 8.55 -21.97
C HIS A 238 8.07 8.55 -23.40
N GLN A 239 8.45 7.39 -23.93
CA GLN A 239 8.87 7.23 -25.33
C GLN A 239 7.68 7.14 -26.30
N GLY A 240 6.43 7.17 -25.81
CA GLY A 240 5.22 7.00 -26.62
C GLY A 240 5.01 5.59 -27.16
N ALA A 241 5.72 4.60 -26.60
CA ALA A 241 5.60 3.19 -27.00
C ALA A 241 4.38 2.48 -26.36
N ILE A 242 3.74 3.12 -25.40
CA ILE A 242 2.50 2.69 -24.72
C ILE A 242 1.53 3.89 -24.80
N ARG A 243 0.26 3.61 -25.12
CA ARG A 243 -0.82 4.59 -25.15
C ARG A 243 -1.98 4.12 -24.28
#